data_00be327206e863ed9c87fcc4a5b1bc1c
#
_entry.id   00be327206e863ed9c87fcc4a5b1bc1c
#
_cell.length_a   1.000
_cell.length_b   1.000
_cell.length_c   1.000
_cell.angle_alpha   90.00
_cell.angle_beta   90.00
_cell.angle_gamma   90.00
#
_symmetry.space_group_name_H-M   'P 1'
#
loop_
_entity.id
_entity.type
_entity.pdbx_description
1 polymer ?
#
loop_
_entity_poly.entity_id
_entity_poly.type
_entity_poly.pdbx_seq_one_letter_code
_entity_poly.pdbx_strand_id
1 'polypeptide(L)'
;MSDNKIRVGITQGDTNGIGWEVIIKTFADSRMAEMCTPVIYGSPKVATYYKNRLSDVEGFVYNPIQSASQARRGKVNIIDCGPSEIPIEIGKATAAAGAAAVAALKAAVKDLKEGEIDVLVTAPINKESAQSDEFRYTGHTEFLAAELEGEPMMMMCSEVLRVGLMTIHIPLAEVSKAISKEKIVEALRRLRATLRSDFAIVEPRIAVLALNPHAGDGGLLGKEEQEVIRPAVQEAFEQKVLAFGPFAADGFFASGAFKKYDAVLAMYHDQGLAPFKTISPEGVNFTAALSEVRTSPDHGVAYDIAGKDLADPQSMREAIYAAIDIFENRRRWAQMNANPLQHFEREKGRDVSVHDLKLPEATED
;
A
#
# COMPACT_ATOMS: atom_id res chain seq x y z
N MET A 1 0.62 -5.46 -27.36
CA MET A 1 0.30 -5.23 -25.93
C MET A 1 -0.97 -6.01 -25.65
N SER A 2 -0.99 -6.94 -24.68
CA SER A 2 -2.20 -7.71 -24.39
C SER A 2 -3.25 -6.73 -23.87
N ASP A 3 -4.40 -6.71 -24.52
CA ASP A 3 -5.57 -5.87 -24.24
C ASP A 3 -6.28 -6.30 -22.91
N ASN A 4 -5.52 -6.78 -21.94
CA ASN A 4 -6.04 -7.31 -20.69
C ASN A 4 -5.99 -6.24 -19.62
N LYS A 5 -7.12 -5.55 -19.37
CA LYS A 5 -7.26 -4.58 -18.27
C LYS A 5 -7.04 -5.27 -16.93
N ILE A 6 -6.36 -4.58 -16.03
CA ILE A 6 -6.09 -5.05 -14.66
C ILE A 6 -7.40 -5.31 -13.94
N ARG A 7 -7.52 -6.49 -13.32
CA ARG A 7 -8.66 -6.86 -12.49
C ARG A 7 -8.41 -6.38 -11.07
N VAL A 8 -9.19 -5.39 -10.65
CA VAL A 8 -9.08 -4.76 -9.34
C VAL A 8 -10.14 -5.36 -8.43
N GLY A 9 -9.72 -6.19 -7.48
CA GLY A 9 -10.60 -6.68 -6.41
C GLY A 9 -10.85 -5.57 -5.40
N ILE A 10 -12.11 -5.39 -4.99
CA ILE A 10 -12.50 -4.35 -4.03
C ILE A 10 -13.39 -4.98 -2.97
N THR A 11 -13.00 -4.91 -1.70
CA THR A 11 -13.86 -5.42 -0.62
C THR A 11 -14.86 -4.37 -0.17
N GLN A 12 -16.09 -4.80 0.17
CA GLN A 12 -17.15 -3.87 0.61
C GLN A 12 -16.87 -3.16 1.94
N GLY A 13 -15.97 -3.72 2.78
CA GLY A 13 -15.73 -3.21 4.13
C GLY A 13 -16.91 -3.44 5.08
N ASP A 14 -16.97 -2.64 6.14
CA ASP A 14 -18.09 -2.67 7.10
C ASP A 14 -19.37 -2.15 6.44
N THR A 15 -20.41 -2.99 6.42
CA THR A 15 -21.68 -2.69 5.73
C THR A 15 -22.50 -1.58 6.37
N ASN A 16 -22.19 -1.18 7.60
CA ASN A 16 -22.85 -0.09 8.32
C ASN A 16 -22.08 1.23 8.24
N GLY A 17 -20.87 1.23 7.66
CA GLY A 17 -20.01 2.39 7.45
C GLY A 17 -20.17 3.01 6.06
N ILE A 18 -19.18 3.83 5.67
CA ILE A 18 -19.17 4.53 4.37
C ILE A 18 -18.63 3.69 3.20
N GLY A 19 -18.21 2.42 3.43
CA GLY A 19 -17.56 1.60 2.40
C GLY A 19 -18.35 1.52 1.10
N TRP A 20 -19.62 1.14 1.16
CA TRP A 20 -20.48 1.11 -0.03
C TRP A 20 -20.75 2.48 -0.64
N GLU A 21 -20.88 3.54 0.17
CA GLU A 21 -21.09 4.89 -0.34
C GLU A 21 -19.91 5.34 -1.22
N VAL A 22 -18.67 5.18 -0.73
CA VAL A 22 -17.49 5.58 -1.51
C VAL A 22 -17.26 4.68 -2.73
N ILE A 23 -17.57 3.38 -2.66
CA ILE A 23 -17.50 2.46 -3.80
C ILE A 23 -18.50 2.87 -4.88
N ILE A 24 -19.76 3.09 -4.52
CA ILE A 24 -20.83 3.46 -5.45
C ILE A 24 -20.51 4.80 -6.12
N LYS A 25 -20.14 5.83 -5.35
CA LYS A 25 -19.75 7.14 -5.88
C LYS A 25 -18.53 7.07 -6.78
N THR A 26 -17.56 6.20 -6.48
CA THR A 26 -16.39 5.98 -7.33
C THR A 26 -16.81 5.46 -8.71
N PHE A 27 -17.64 4.45 -8.76
CA PHE A 27 -18.04 3.80 -10.01
C PHE A 27 -19.33 4.35 -10.64
N ALA A 28 -19.94 5.37 -10.06
CA ALA A 28 -20.93 6.19 -10.74
C ALA A 28 -20.31 6.93 -11.94
N ASP A 29 -19.02 7.24 -11.88
CA ASP A 29 -18.23 7.66 -13.04
C ASP A 29 -17.81 6.44 -13.88
N SER A 30 -18.40 6.29 -15.07
CA SER A 30 -18.15 5.15 -15.97
C SER A 30 -16.68 5.04 -16.40
N ARG A 31 -15.91 6.14 -16.39
CA ARG A 31 -14.48 6.16 -16.74
C ARG A 31 -13.66 5.27 -15.80
N MET A 32 -14.07 5.11 -14.56
CA MET A 32 -13.41 4.21 -13.60
C MET A 32 -13.46 2.75 -14.06
N ALA A 33 -14.57 2.29 -14.63
CA ALA A 33 -14.69 0.94 -15.19
C ALA A 33 -14.02 0.80 -16.57
N GLU A 34 -13.67 1.92 -17.23
CA GLU A 34 -12.88 1.92 -18.46
C GLU A 34 -11.37 1.74 -18.18
N MET A 35 -10.88 2.18 -17.02
CA MET A 35 -9.46 2.06 -16.63
C MET A 35 -9.08 0.64 -16.19
N CYS A 36 -9.97 -0.05 -15.51
CA CYS A 36 -9.73 -1.39 -14.96
C CYS A 36 -10.95 -2.30 -15.16
N THR A 37 -10.86 -3.53 -14.67
CA THR A 37 -12.00 -4.44 -14.53
C THR A 37 -12.29 -4.59 -13.03
N PRO A 38 -13.22 -3.80 -12.47
CA PRO A 38 -13.53 -3.87 -11.04
C PRO A 38 -14.33 -5.12 -10.71
N VAL A 39 -13.89 -5.83 -9.64
CA VAL A 39 -14.55 -6.99 -9.05
C VAL A 39 -14.79 -6.69 -7.58
N ILE A 40 -16.03 -6.34 -7.25
CA ILE A 40 -16.41 -6.01 -5.88
C ILE A 40 -16.83 -7.28 -5.14
N TYR A 41 -16.20 -7.53 -4.00
CA TYR A 41 -16.55 -8.62 -3.08
C TYR A 41 -17.49 -8.06 -2.03
N GLY A 42 -18.77 -8.46 -2.09
CA GLY A 42 -19.77 -7.95 -1.17
C GLY A 42 -21.21 -8.31 -1.60
N SER A 43 -22.20 -7.84 -0.85
CA SER A 43 -23.59 -8.17 -1.10
C SER A 43 -24.24 -7.23 -2.13
N PRO A 44 -24.76 -7.76 -3.27
CA PRO A 44 -25.57 -6.98 -4.22
C PRO A 44 -26.81 -6.34 -3.58
N LYS A 45 -27.40 -6.99 -2.57
CA LYS A 45 -28.55 -6.43 -1.84
C LYS A 45 -28.15 -5.17 -1.06
N VAL A 46 -26.99 -5.21 -0.39
CA VAL A 46 -26.44 -4.05 0.34
C VAL A 46 -26.07 -2.94 -0.62
N ALA A 47 -25.44 -3.26 -1.76
CA ALA A 47 -25.13 -2.30 -2.81
C ALA A 47 -26.40 -1.56 -3.29
N THR A 48 -27.47 -2.30 -3.58
CA THR A 48 -28.75 -1.73 -4.01
C THR A 48 -29.37 -0.86 -2.91
N TYR A 49 -29.29 -1.32 -1.65
CA TYR A 49 -29.79 -0.55 -0.50
C TYR A 49 -29.12 0.82 -0.39
N TYR A 50 -27.79 0.88 -0.51
CA TYR A 50 -27.05 2.14 -0.47
C TYR A 50 -27.29 2.99 -1.73
N LYS A 51 -27.25 2.39 -2.92
CA LYS A 51 -27.52 3.12 -4.17
C LYS A 51 -28.84 3.92 -4.12
N ASN A 52 -29.91 3.32 -3.57
CA ASN A 52 -31.22 3.97 -3.49
C ASN A 52 -31.28 5.14 -2.49
N ARG A 53 -30.21 5.42 -1.75
CA ARG A 53 -30.08 6.48 -0.75
C ARG A 53 -29.11 7.58 -1.11
N LEU A 54 -28.36 7.37 -2.19
CA LEU A 54 -27.33 8.31 -2.64
C LEU A 54 -27.86 9.12 -3.83
N SER A 55 -27.40 10.36 -3.92
CA SER A 55 -27.68 11.26 -5.03
C SER A 55 -26.61 11.11 -6.12
N ASP A 56 -26.94 11.44 -7.36
CA ASP A 56 -26.02 11.52 -8.50
C ASP A 56 -25.22 10.23 -8.76
N VAL A 57 -25.85 9.07 -8.51
CA VAL A 57 -25.22 7.75 -8.68
C VAL A 57 -25.92 6.84 -9.70
N GLU A 58 -26.71 7.42 -10.61
CA GLU A 58 -27.44 6.68 -11.66
C GLU A 58 -26.46 5.89 -12.54
N GLY A 59 -25.27 6.42 -12.76
CA GLY A 59 -24.19 5.75 -13.53
C GLY A 59 -23.67 4.47 -12.90
N PHE A 60 -23.92 4.25 -11.61
CA PHE A 60 -23.54 2.98 -10.97
C PHE A 60 -24.45 1.85 -11.40
N VAL A 61 -23.97 1.06 -12.33
CA VAL A 61 -24.65 -0.16 -12.82
C VAL A 61 -23.69 -1.32 -12.68
N TYR A 62 -24.14 -2.41 -12.06
CA TYR A 62 -23.30 -3.57 -11.83
C TYR A 62 -23.82 -4.86 -12.48
N ASN A 63 -22.90 -5.78 -12.71
CA ASN A 63 -23.12 -7.12 -13.23
C ASN A 63 -22.88 -8.13 -12.10
N PRO A 64 -23.90 -8.83 -11.60
CA PRO A 64 -23.70 -9.88 -10.60
C PRO A 64 -23.00 -11.08 -11.25
N ILE A 65 -21.96 -11.58 -10.59
CA ILE A 65 -21.18 -12.74 -11.02
C ILE A 65 -20.95 -13.70 -9.84
N GLN A 66 -20.58 -14.95 -10.15
CA GLN A 66 -20.32 -15.97 -9.13
C GLN A 66 -18.83 -16.21 -8.88
N SER A 67 -17.97 -15.83 -9.83
CA SER A 67 -16.51 -15.93 -9.73
C SER A 67 -15.84 -14.78 -10.47
N ALA A 68 -14.62 -14.42 -10.08
CA ALA A 68 -13.86 -13.35 -10.72
C ALA A 68 -13.53 -13.65 -12.19
N SER A 69 -13.42 -14.92 -12.57
CA SER A 69 -13.22 -15.35 -13.97
C SER A 69 -14.37 -14.93 -14.90
N GLN A 70 -15.58 -14.69 -14.36
CA GLN A 70 -16.75 -14.22 -15.12
C GLN A 70 -16.79 -12.68 -15.28
N ALA A 71 -15.81 -11.96 -14.75
CA ALA A 71 -15.82 -10.51 -14.76
C ALA A 71 -15.82 -9.95 -16.19
N ARG A 72 -16.74 -9.02 -16.45
CA ARG A 72 -16.89 -8.35 -17.74
C ARG A 72 -16.14 -7.02 -17.73
N ARG A 73 -15.31 -6.81 -18.73
CA ARG A 73 -14.59 -5.54 -18.94
C ARG A 73 -15.55 -4.40 -19.15
N GLY A 74 -15.20 -3.21 -18.64
CA GLY A 74 -16.02 -2.01 -18.77
C GLY A 74 -17.33 -2.07 -17.99
N LYS A 75 -17.44 -3.04 -17.05
CA LYS A 75 -18.57 -3.20 -16.15
C LYS A 75 -18.07 -3.33 -14.72
N VAL A 76 -18.82 -2.79 -13.80
CA VAL A 76 -18.65 -3.08 -12.38
C VAL A 76 -19.22 -4.48 -12.14
N ASN A 77 -18.40 -5.38 -11.61
CA ASN A 77 -18.80 -6.75 -11.31
C ASN A 77 -18.91 -6.92 -9.80
N ILE A 78 -19.93 -7.62 -9.32
CA ILE A 78 -20.11 -7.91 -7.89
C ILE A 78 -20.21 -9.42 -7.68
N ILE A 79 -19.38 -9.95 -6.80
CA ILE A 79 -19.45 -11.32 -6.27
C ILE A 79 -20.17 -11.27 -4.93
N ASP A 80 -21.29 -11.98 -4.83
CA ASP A 80 -21.99 -12.15 -3.56
C ASP A 80 -21.20 -13.09 -2.66
N CYS A 81 -20.64 -12.53 -1.59
CA CYS A 81 -19.84 -13.26 -0.62
C CYS A 81 -20.27 -12.87 0.79
N GLY A 82 -20.52 -13.87 1.62
CA GLY A 82 -20.95 -13.68 2.99
C GLY A 82 -22.35 -14.21 3.30
N PRO A 83 -22.94 -13.79 4.43
CA PRO A 83 -24.27 -14.22 4.84
C PRO A 83 -25.35 -13.80 3.84
N SER A 84 -26.34 -14.67 3.62
CA SER A 84 -27.47 -14.41 2.70
C SER A 84 -28.35 -13.23 3.11
N GLU A 85 -28.35 -12.91 4.41
CA GLU A 85 -29.05 -11.76 4.99
C GLU A 85 -28.10 -11.01 5.91
N ILE A 86 -27.90 -9.72 5.64
CA ILE A 86 -27.07 -8.82 6.43
C ILE A 86 -27.98 -7.72 6.97
N PRO A 87 -28.27 -7.70 8.28
CA PRO A 87 -28.97 -6.57 8.90
C PRO A 87 -28.14 -5.28 8.74
N ILE A 88 -28.73 -4.25 8.15
CA ILE A 88 -28.07 -2.96 7.97
C ILE A 88 -28.50 -2.03 9.08
N GLU A 89 -27.56 -1.67 9.95
CA GLU A 89 -27.73 -0.68 11.03
C GLU A 89 -26.75 0.47 10.83
N ILE A 90 -27.06 1.34 9.89
CA ILE A 90 -26.15 2.44 9.48
C ILE A 90 -25.61 3.20 10.71
N GLY A 91 -24.29 3.42 10.73
CA GLY A 91 -23.63 4.17 11.79
C GLY A 91 -23.38 3.39 13.07
N LYS A 92 -23.57 2.06 13.06
CA LYS A 92 -23.35 1.21 14.24
C LYS A 92 -22.39 0.06 13.95
N ALA A 93 -21.50 -0.20 14.88
CA ALA A 93 -20.68 -1.39 14.89
C ALA A 93 -21.55 -2.61 15.28
N THR A 94 -21.66 -3.60 14.37
CA THR A 94 -22.40 -4.85 14.62
C THR A 94 -21.58 -6.05 14.19
N ALA A 95 -21.73 -7.18 14.91
CA ALA A 95 -21.07 -8.43 14.56
C ALA A 95 -21.44 -8.92 13.14
N ALA A 96 -22.68 -8.68 12.71
CA ALA A 96 -23.13 -9.06 11.38
C ALA A 96 -22.40 -8.27 10.27
N ALA A 97 -22.21 -6.96 10.45
CA ALA A 97 -21.44 -6.13 9.52
C ALA A 97 -19.95 -6.52 9.51
N GLY A 98 -19.38 -6.80 10.67
CA GLY A 98 -18.01 -7.31 10.80
C GLY A 98 -17.81 -8.66 10.10
N ALA A 99 -18.73 -9.62 10.31
CA ALA A 99 -18.67 -10.91 9.65
C ALA A 99 -18.78 -10.81 8.11
N ALA A 100 -19.64 -9.92 7.61
CA ALA A 100 -19.78 -9.66 6.18
C ALA A 100 -18.49 -9.04 5.59
N ALA A 101 -17.86 -8.12 6.31
CA ALA A 101 -16.58 -7.51 5.92
C ALA A 101 -15.45 -8.55 5.85
N VAL A 102 -15.36 -9.42 6.86
CA VAL A 102 -14.36 -10.51 6.91
C VAL A 102 -14.58 -11.53 5.79
N ALA A 103 -15.82 -11.91 5.51
CA ALA A 103 -16.13 -12.83 4.42
C ALA A 103 -15.69 -12.26 3.06
N ALA A 104 -15.99 -10.98 2.81
CA ALA A 104 -15.54 -10.30 1.60
C ALA A 104 -14.02 -10.24 1.48
N LEU A 105 -13.32 -9.96 2.59
CA LEU A 105 -11.86 -9.90 2.63
C LEU A 105 -11.22 -11.27 2.35
N LYS A 106 -11.72 -12.34 3.01
CA LYS A 106 -11.23 -13.72 2.79
C LYS A 106 -11.43 -14.16 1.34
N ALA A 107 -12.60 -13.89 0.75
CA ALA A 107 -12.89 -14.23 -0.64
C ALA A 107 -11.97 -13.50 -1.62
N ALA A 108 -11.78 -12.20 -1.42
CA ALA A 108 -10.90 -11.40 -2.27
C ALA A 108 -9.42 -11.82 -2.16
N VAL A 109 -8.93 -12.13 -0.96
CA VAL A 109 -7.54 -12.60 -0.77
C VAL A 109 -7.33 -13.98 -1.39
N LYS A 110 -8.33 -14.85 -1.33
CA LYS A 110 -8.27 -16.14 -2.03
C LYS A 110 -8.10 -15.94 -3.53
N ASP A 111 -8.96 -15.15 -4.16
CA ASP A 111 -8.92 -14.89 -5.59
C ASP A 111 -7.63 -14.13 -6.01
N LEU A 112 -7.07 -13.30 -5.13
CA LEU A 112 -5.78 -12.64 -5.33
C LEU A 112 -4.64 -13.67 -5.39
N LYS A 113 -4.59 -14.61 -4.45
CA LYS A 113 -3.58 -15.70 -4.40
C LYS A 113 -3.69 -16.65 -5.60
N GLU A 114 -4.90 -16.88 -6.08
CA GLU A 114 -5.19 -17.72 -7.24
C GLU A 114 -4.96 -16.99 -8.59
N GLY A 115 -4.64 -15.68 -8.55
CA GLY A 115 -4.43 -14.86 -9.74
C GLY A 115 -5.72 -14.56 -10.52
N GLU A 116 -6.89 -14.73 -9.90
CA GLU A 116 -8.19 -14.37 -10.48
C GLU A 116 -8.46 -12.86 -10.45
N ILE A 117 -7.80 -12.13 -9.54
CA ILE A 117 -7.68 -10.68 -9.53
C ILE A 117 -6.18 -10.31 -9.47
N ASP A 118 -5.83 -9.15 -9.98
CA ASP A 118 -4.44 -8.72 -10.13
C ASP A 118 -3.96 -7.86 -8.95
N VAL A 119 -4.87 -7.10 -8.33
CA VAL A 119 -4.62 -6.22 -7.17
C VAL A 119 -5.84 -6.18 -6.26
N LEU A 120 -5.62 -5.78 -5.00
CA LEU A 120 -6.66 -5.67 -3.98
C LEU A 120 -6.76 -4.24 -3.43
N VAL A 121 -7.97 -3.70 -3.42
CA VAL A 121 -8.32 -2.44 -2.73
C VAL A 121 -9.31 -2.76 -1.62
N THR A 122 -9.04 -2.36 -0.38
CA THR A 122 -9.94 -2.71 0.72
C THR A 122 -10.66 -1.48 1.26
N ALA A 123 -11.99 -1.52 1.29
CA ALA A 123 -12.77 -0.56 2.05
C ALA A 123 -12.60 -0.77 3.56
N PRO A 124 -12.81 0.25 4.39
CA PRO A 124 -12.52 0.19 5.81
C PRO A 124 -13.41 -0.80 6.58
N ILE A 125 -12.81 -1.45 7.59
CA ILE A 125 -13.51 -2.34 8.52
C ILE A 125 -13.45 -1.77 9.94
N ASN A 126 -14.44 -2.08 10.75
CA ASN A 126 -14.36 -1.84 12.18
C ASN A 126 -13.61 -3.00 12.86
N LYS A 127 -12.52 -2.67 13.55
CA LYS A 127 -11.61 -3.67 14.12
C LYS A 127 -12.28 -4.49 15.23
N GLU A 128 -13.17 -3.91 16.00
CA GLU A 128 -13.87 -4.58 17.11
C GLU A 128 -14.96 -5.51 16.56
N SER A 129 -15.82 -5.04 15.67
CA SER A 129 -16.91 -5.84 15.10
C SER A 129 -16.43 -6.96 14.16
N ALA A 130 -15.24 -6.85 13.59
CA ALA A 130 -14.62 -7.88 12.76
C ALA A 130 -14.04 -9.04 13.57
N GLN A 131 -13.78 -8.88 14.88
CA GLN A 131 -13.24 -9.95 15.73
C GLN A 131 -14.22 -11.12 15.85
N SER A 132 -13.69 -12.32 15.65
CA SER A 132 -14.42 -13.58 15.81
C SER A 132 -13.44 -14.71 16.08
N ASP A 133 -13.92 -15.90 16.38
CA ASP A 133 -13.08 -17.09 16.50
C ASP A 133 -12.31 -17.42 15.22
N GLU A 134 -12.85 -17.02 14.06
CA GLU A 134 -12.26 -17.23 12.75
C GLU A 134 -11.42 -16.05 12.25
N PHE A 135 -11.47 -14.90 12.93
CA PHE A 135 -10.72 -13.71 12.55
C PHE A 135 -10.21 -12.99 13.80
N ARG A 136 -8.99 -13.35 14.23
CA ARG A 136 -8.34 -12.84 15.43
C ARG A 136 -7.26 -11.79 15.14
N TYR A 137 -7.30 -11.18 13.96
CA TYR A 137 -6.35 -10.17 13.52
C TYR A 137 -6.80 -8.78 13.94
N THR A 138 -5.85 -7.90 14.26
CA THR A 138 -6.14 -6.52 14.67
C THR A 138 -6.55 -5.62 13.50
N GLY A 139 -6.42 -6.10 12.26
CA GLY A 139 -6.84 -5.37 11.06
C GLY A 139 -6.42 -6.07 9.76
N HIS A 140 -6.55 -5.34 8.65
CA HIS A 140 -6.18 -5.84 7.32
C HIS A 140 -4.70 -6.21 7.22
N THR A 141 -3.80 -5.37 7.76
CA THR A 141 -2.35 -5.55 7.61
C THR A 141 -1.88 -6.86 8.23
N GLU A 142 -2.33 -7.17 9.43
CA GLU A 142 -1.96 -8.38 10.15
C GLU A 142 -2.54 -9.64 9.48
N PHE A 143 -3.78 -9.56 8.98
CA PHE A 143 -4.39 -10.63 8.21
C PHE A 143 -3.62 -10.89 6.91
N LEU A 144 -3.31 -9.82 6.16
CA LEU A 144 -2.57 -9.95 4.90
C LEU A 144 -1.14 -10.45 5.11
N ALA A 145 -0.49 -10.05 6.22
CA ALA A 145 0.82 -10.58 6.60
C ALA A 145 0.81 -12.09 6.86
N ALA A 146 -0.31 -12.63 7.35
CA ALA A 146 -0.46 -14.06 7.58
C ALA A 146 -0.82 -14.84 6.30
N GLU A 147 -1.48 -14.19 5.33
CA GLU A 147 -2.00 -14.85 4.12
C GLU A 147 -1.09 -14.69 2.89
N LEU A 148 -0.28 -13.64 2.82
CA LEU A 148 0.57 -13.32 1.68
C LEU A 148 2.05 -13.41 2.07
N GLU A 149 2.91 -13.65 1.10
CA GLU A 149 4.35 -13.67 1.32
C GLU A 149 4.94 -12.27 1.48
N GLY A 150 5.92 -12.13 2.35
CA GLY A 150 6.65 -10.89 2.59
C GLY A 150 6.53 -10.39 4.03
N GLU A 151 7.26 -9.34 4.33
CA GLU A 151 7.18 -8.61 5.61
C GLU A 151 6.55 -7.25 5.38
N PRO A 152 5.29 -7.04 5.77
CA PRO A 152 4.57 -5.83 5.43
C PRO A 152 5.19 -4.59 6.06
N MET A 153 5.22 -3.51 5.29
CA MET A 153 5.52 -2.16 5.75
C MET A 153 4.33 -1.26 5.44
N MET A 154 3.78 -0.62 6.46
CA MET A 154 2.75 0.39 6.22
C MET A 154 3.39 1.64 5.61
N MET A 155 2.89 2.04 4.46
CA MET A 155 3.26 3.27 3.77
C MET A 155 2.04 4.13 3.49
N MET A 156 2.15 5.41 3.80
CA MET A 156 1.20 6.41 3.34
C MET A 156 1.76 7.05 2.06
N CYS A 157 0.95 7.09 1.02
CA CYS A 157 1.38 7.53 -0.29
C CYS A 157 0.45 8.60 -0.86
N SER A 158 1.04 9.63 -1.44
CA SER A 158 0.39 10.64 -2.27
C SER A 158 1.35 11.06 -3.39
N GLU A 159 0.92 11.93 -4.28
CA GLU A 159 1.78 12.50 -5.32
C GLU A 159 2.99 13.26 -4.74
N VAL A 160 2.80 13.93 -3.60
CA VAL A 160 3.80 14.84 -3.03
C VAL A 160 4.63 14.25 -1.89
N LEU A 161 4.14 13.18 -1.25
CA LEU A 161 4.79 12.62 -0.05
C LEU A 161 4.53 11.12 0.08
N ARG A 162 5.58 10.38 0.42
CA ARG A 162 5.51 8.96 0.82
C ARG A 162 6.16 8.80 2.17
N VAL A 163 5.45 8.15 3.10
CA VAL A 163 5.92 7.95 4.48
C VAL A 163 5.83 6.46 4.82
N GLY A 164 6.98 5.84 5.05
CA GLY A 164 7.07 4.51 5.65
C GLY A 164 7.17 4.60 7.16
N LEU A 165 6.62 3.65 7.87
CA LEU A 165 6.58 3.61 9.34
C LEU A 165 7.45 2.48 9.89
N MET A 166 8.34 2.82 10.86
CA MET A 166 9.10 1.82 11.62
C MET A 166 8.24 1.05 12.60
N THR A 167 7.39 1.76 13.32
CA THR A 167 6.44 1.19 14.27
C THR A 167 5.04 1.73 13.98
N ILE A 168 4.02 0.87 14.11
CA ILE A 168 2.67 1.19 13.70
C ILE A 168 1.76 1.30 14.94
N HIS A 169 1.21 0.20 15.41
CA HIS A 169 0.17 0.14 16.44
C HIS A 169 0.75 -0.34 17.78
N ILE A 170 1.76 0.34 18.29
CA ILE A 170 2.33 0.08 19.62
C ILE A 170 2.22 1.33 20.49
N PRO A 171 2.15 1.20 21.82
CA PRO A 171 2.19 2.34 22.72
C PRO A 171 3.44 3.20 22.50
N LEU A 172 3.30 4.51 22.58
CA LEU A 172 4.42 5.45 22.37
C LEU A 172 5.61 5.15 23.30
N ALA A 173 5.34 4.74 24.54
CA ALA A 173 6.35 4.35 25.54
C ALA A 173 7.20 3.13 25.11
N GLU A 174 6.73 2.32 24.17
CA GLU A 174 7.44 1.14 23.68
C GLU A 174 8.27 1.41 22.42
N VAL A 175 8.10 2.57 21.77
CA VAL A 175 8.75 2.89 20.49
C VAL A 175 10.27 2.84 20.59
N SER A 176 10.86 3.50 21.60
CA SER A 176 12.33 3.51 21.79
C SER A 176 12.92 2.10 21.94
N LYS A 177 12.20 1.19 22.60
CA LYS A 177 12.62 -0.22 22.76
C LYS A 177 12.39 -1.05 21.49
N ALA A 178 11.41 -0.67 20.67
CA ALA A 178 11.04 -1.41 19.46
C ALA A 178 11.99 -1.16 18.30
N ILE A 179 12.68 -0.02 18.25
CA ILE A 179 13.66 0.31 17.21
C ILE A 179 15.04 -0.24 17.56
N SER A 180 15.75 -0.76 16.57
CA SER A 180 17.17 -1.10 16.67
C SER A 180 17.87 -0.73 15.37
N LYS A 181 19.19 -0.68 15.41
CA LYS A 181 20.00 -0.39 14.21
C LYS A 181 19.67 -1.36 13.07
N GLU A 182 19.61 -2.66 13.37
CA GLU A 182 19.36 -3.73 12.41
C GLU A 182 17.96 -3.59 11.77
N LYS A 183 16.95 -3.32 12.59
CA LYS A 183 15.57 -3.12 12.11
C LYS A 183 15.44 -1.89 11.22
N ILE A 184 16.13 -0.80 11.55
CA ILE A 184 16.11 0.43 10.71
C ILE A 184 16.82 0.17 9.38
N VAL A 185 17.98 -0.51 9.38
CA VAL A 185 18.69 -0.88 8.15
C VAL A 185 17.80 -1.75 7.27
N GLU A 186 17.14 -2.75 7.84
CA GLU A 186 16.23 -3.63 7.10
C GLU A 186 15.01 -2.88 6.55
N ALA A 187 14.41 -1.99 7.34
CA ALA A 187 13.32 -1.13 6.88
C ALA A 187 13.75 -0.22 5.72
N LEU A 188 14.95 0.35 5.78
CA LEU A 188 15.50 1.17 4.70
C LEU A 188 15.76 0.36 3.42
N ARG A 189 16.24 -0.88 3.53
CA ARG A 189 16.39 -1.78 2.39
C ARG A 189 15.05 -2.11 1.74
N ARG A 190 14.03 -2.47 2.55
CA ARG A 190 12.67 -2.75 2.07
C ARG A 190 12.05 -1.52 1.41
N LEU A 191 12.17 -0.36 2.05
CA LEU A 191 11.66 0.90 1.50
C LEU A 191 12.33 1.24 0.17
N ARG A 192 13.67 1.08 0.07
CA ARG A 192 14.39 1.24 -1.20
C ARG A 192 13.90 0.28 -2.27
N ALA A 193 13.72 -1.01 -1.93
CA ALA A 193 13.25 -2.00 -2.88
C ALA A 193 11.85 -1.65 -3.39
N THR A 194 10.93 -1.30 -2.49
CA THR A 194 9.58 -0.83 -2.81
C THR A 194 9.60 0.41 -3.71
N LEU A 195 10.40 1.43 -3.39
CA LEU A 195 10.47 2.65 -4.20
C LEU A 195 10.97 2.35 -5.63
N ARG A 196 11.84 1.36 -5.80
CA ARG A 196 12.34 0.94 -7.11
C ARG A 196 11.34 0.12 -7.91
N SER A 197 10.76 -0.89 -7.30
CA SER A 197 9.84 -1.82 -7.99
C SER A 197 8.44 -1.23 -8.16
N ASP A 198 7.92 -0.57 -7.12
CA ASP A 198 6.52 -0.17 -7.03
C ASP A 198 6.28 1.27 -7.51
N PHE A 199 7.31 2.14 -7.37
CA PHE A 199 7.23 3.54 -7.78
C PHE A 199 8.19 3.91 -8.92
N ALA A 200 8.90 2.94 -9.49
CA ALA A 200 9.84 3.10 -10.61
C ALA A 200 10.94 4.15 -10.37
N ILE A 201 11.37 4.36 -9.11
CA ILE A 201 12.41 5.32 -8.74
C ILE A 201 13.76 4.59 -8.69
N VAL A 202 14.65 4.87 -9.62
CA VAL A 202 15.90 4.09 -9.81
C VAL A 202 16.84 4.21 -8.61
N GLU A 203 17.08 5.42 -8.12
CA GLU A 203 17.97 5.74 -6.99
C GLU A 203 17.22 6.56 -5.93
N PRO A 204 16.31 5.94 -5.16
CA PRO A 204 15.46 6.67 -4.24
C PRO A 204 16.25 7.27 -3.09
N ARG A 205 15.96 8.52 -2.79
CA ARG A 205 16.51 9.28 -1.66
C ARG A 205 15.53 9.20 -0.50
N ILE A 206 15.95 8.65 0.62
CA ILE A 206 15.11 8.39 1.79
C ILE A 206 15.53 9.30 2.95
N ALA A 207 14.62 10.12 3.44
CA ALA A 207 14.83 10.87 4.68
C ALA A 207 14.48 10.00 5.88
N VAL A 208 15.31 9.98 6.90
CA VAL A 208 15.06 9.26 8.17
C VAL A 208 14.78 10.31 9.24
N LEU A 209 13.63 10.23 9.90
CA LEU A 209 13.32 11.13 11.00
C LEU A 209 14.02 10.70 12.29
N ALA A 210 14.33 11.67 13.12
CA ALA A 210 14.77 11.43 14.49
C ALA A 210 13.61 10.90 15.34
N LEU A 211 13.91 10.21 16.44
CA LEU A 211 12.91 9.81 17.42
C LEU A 211 12.59 10.97 18.37
N ASN A 212 13.66 11.65 18.85
CA ASN A 212 13.57 12.65 19.90
C ASN A 212 13.48 14.08 19.33
N PRO A 213 12.94 15.04 20.11
CA PRO A 213 12.98 16.44 19.76
C PRO A 213 14.41 16.92 19.45
N HIS A 214 14.55 17.82 18.47
CA HIS A 214 15.84 18.38 18.04
C HIS A 214 16.91 17.33 17.68
N ALA A 215 16.45 16.16 17.21
CA ALA A 215 17.33 15.02 16.91
C ALA A 215 18.23 14.62 18.10
N GLY A 216 17.66 14.64 19.31
CA GLY A 216 18.32 14.25 20.55
C GLY A 216 19.25 15.31 21.15
N ASP A 217 19.46 16.46 20.48
CA ASP A 217 20.33 17.57 20.93
C ASP A 217 21.67 17.08 21.51
N GLY A 218 22.43 16.35 20.73
CA GLY A 218 23.73 15.80 21.14
C GLY A 218 23.67 14.75 22.25
N GLY A 219 22.49 14.17 22.51
CA GLY A 219 22.25 13.17 23.57
C GLY A 219 21.63 13.75 24.84
N LEU A 220 21.34 15.06 24.87
CA LEU A 220 20.69 15.72 26.02
C LEU A 220 19.21 15.28 26.14
N LEU A 221 18.52 15.10 25.02
CA LEU A 221 17.10 14.75 24.96
C LEU A 221 16.86 13.30 24.55
N GLY A 222 17.84 12.44 24.68
CA GLY A 222 17.82 11.03 24.30
C GLY A 222 19.05 10.65 23.50
N LYS A 223 19.40 9.38 23.48
CA LYS A 223 20.61 8.88 22.82
C LYS A 223 20.32 8.03 21.59
N GLU A 224 19.08 7.77 21.30
CA GLU A 224 18.65 6.88 20.21
C GLU A 224 19.18 7.35 18.86
N GLU A 225 19.30 8.67 18.65
CA GLU A 225 19.89 9.21 17.42
C GLU A 225 21.37 8.88 17.29
N GLN A 226 22.12 8.93 18.39
CA GLN A 226 23.57 8.68 18.39
C GLN A 226 23.87 7.19 18.38
N GLU A 227 23.14 6.40 19.18
CA GLU A 227 23.44 4.99 19.45
C GLU A 227 22.75 4.05 18.46
N VAL A 228 21.62 4.46 17.84
CA VAL A 228 20.79 3.59 17.01
C VAL A 228 20.59 4.18 15.60
N ILE A 229 19.97 5.38 15.48
CA ILE A 229 19.47 5.84 14.18
C ILE A 229 20.61 6.29 13.26
N ARG A 230 21.54 7.09 13.75
CA ARG A 230 22.70 7.56 12.96
C ARG A 230 23.58 6.40 12.47
N PRO A 231 23.97 5.43 13.33
CA PRO A 231 24.68 4.23 12.89
C PRO A 231 23.90 3.42 11.84
N ALA A 232 22.56 3.33 11.95
CA ALA A 232 21.73 2.64 10.97
C ALA A 232 21.74 3.36 9.61
N VAL A 233 21.59 4.68 9.61
CA VAL A 233 21.64 5.49 8.38
C VAL A 233 23.01 5.36 7.69
N GLN A 234 24.10 5.40 8.47
CA GLN A 234 25.44 5.23 7.94
C GLN A 234 25.65 3.85 7.32
N GLU A 235 25.27 2.79 8.03
CA GLU A 235 25.35 1.41 7.51
C GLU A 235 24.53 1.24 6.23
N ALA A 236 23.29 1.77 6.19
CA ALA A 236 22.45 1.72 5.01
C ALA A 236 23.11 2.44 3.82
N PHE A 237 23.73 3.59 4.05
CA PHE A 237 24.46 4.35 3.02
C PHE A 237 25.66 3.55 2.47
N GLU A 238 26.44 2.90 3.34
CA GLU A 238 27.55 2.01 2.93
C GLU A 238 27.05 0.85 2.06
N GLN A 239 25.82 0.40 2.29
CA GLN A 239 25.12 -0.61 1.48
C GLN A 239 24.41 -0.02 0.24
N LYS A 240 24.75 1.22 -0.16
CA LYS A 240 24.21 1.92 -1.32
C LYS A 240 22.68 2.21 -1.22
N VAL A 241 22.15 2.32 -0.01
CA VAL A 241 20.82 2.89 0.23
C VAL A 241 21.01 4.38 0.52
N LEU A 242 20.47 5.25 -0.34
CA LEU A 242 20.61 6.70 -0.20
C LEU A 242 19.69 7.21 0.92
N ALA A 243 20.06 6.87 2.16
CA ALA A 243 19.38 7.29 3.38
C ALA A 243 20.10 8.51 3.99
N PHE A 244 19.34 9.47 4.48
CA PHE A 244 19.84 10.74 5.01
C PHE A 244 19.11 11.08 6.33
N GLY A 245 19.82 11.62 7.29
CA GLY A 245 19.28 12.00 8.59
C GLY A 245 20.19 11.57 9.75
N PRO A 246 19.67 11.45 10.98
CA PRO A 246 18.27 11.72 11.38
C PRO A 246 17.90 13.22 11.36
N PHE A 247 16.69 13.53 10.91
CA PHE A 247 16.16 14.89 10.86
C PHE A 247 15.16 15.13 11.98
N ALA A 248 15.21 16.28 12.64
CA ALA A 248 14.16 16.71 13.56
C ALA A 248 12.84 16.90 12.79
N ALA A 249 11.78 16.17 13.19
CA ALA A 249 10.56 16.05 12.39
C ALA A 249 9.85 17.38 12.16
N ASP A 250 9.77 18.22 13.19
CA ASP A 250 9.11 19.54 13.14
C ASP A 250 9.73 20.45 12.08
N GLY A 251 11.04 20.68 12.17
CA GLY A 251 11.78 21.51 11.21
C GLY A 251 11.80 20.91 9.80
N PHE A 252 11.86 19.59 9.70
CA PHE A 252 11.88 18.88 8.42
C PHE A 252 10.58 19.10 7.61
N PHE A 253 9.42 18.96 8.25
CA PHE A 253 8.15 19.19 7.59
C PHE A 253 7.84 20.68 7.42
N ALA A 254 8.09 21.51 8.45
CA ALA A 254 7.82 22.95 8.41
C ALA A 254 8.60 23.68 7.30
N SER A 255 9.85 23.28 7.05
CA SER A 255 10.66 23.85 5.99
C SER A 255 10.34 23.35 4.58
N GLY A 256 9.48 22.34 4.45
CA GLY A 256 9.23 21.68 3.18
C GLY A 256 10.39 20.82 2.67
N ALA A 257 11.35 20.47 3.56
CA ALA A 257 12.52 19.67 3.20
C ALA A 257 12.16 18.30 2.63
N PHE A 258 11.00 17.74 3.00
CA PHE A 258 10.48 16.47 2.49
C PHE A 258 10.41 16.42 0.95
N LYS A 259 10.20 17.57 0.28
CA LYS A 259 10.15 17.67 -1.19
C LYS A 259 11.47 17.31 -1.90
N LYS A 260 12.57 17.20 -1.15
CA LYS A 260 13.90 16.81 -1.67
C LYS A 260 14.14 15.31 -1.63
N TYR A 261 13.19 14.54 -1.11
CA TYR A 261 13.28 13.09 -0.89
C TYR A 261 12.13 12.38 -1.55
N ASP A 262 12.36 11.13 -1.93
CA ASP A 262 11.34 10.29 -2.56
C ASP A 262 10.44 9.59 -1.54
N ALA A 263 10.97 9.39 -0.32
CA ALA A 263 10.22 8.90 0.83
C ALA A 263 10.83 9.37 2.15
N VAL A 264 10.02 9.29 3.20
CA VAL A 264 10.38 9.56 4.59
C VAL A 264 10.18 8.28 5.40
N LEU A 265 11.16 7.89 6.22
CA LEU A 265 11.01 6.85 7.23
C LEU A 265 10.76 7.51 8.57
N ALA A 266 9.55 7.37 9.10
CA ALA A 266 9.16 7.86 10.42
C ALA A 266 9.30 6.76 11.46
N MET A 267 9.71 7.12 12.69
CA MET A 267 9.96 6.15 13.75
C MET A 267 8.66 5.60 14.36
N TYR A 268 7.59 6.38 14.36
CA TYR A 268 6.30 5.98 14.90
C TYR A 268 5.13 6.59 14.14
N HIS A 269 3.96 6.03 14.36
CA HIS A 269 2.72 6.30 13.62
C HIS A 269 2.41 7.79 13.48
N ASP A 270 2.20 8.53 14.59
CA ASP A 270 1.74 9.91 14.51
C ASP A 270 2.82 10.88 14.02
N GLN A 271 4.12 10.54 14.20
CA GLN A 271 5.22 11.31 13.63
C GLN A 271 5.13 11.40 12.10
N GLY A 272 4.68 10.32 11.48
CA GLY A 272 4.52 10.27 10.02
C GLY A 272 3.14 10.71 9.57
N LEU A 273 2.07 10.22 10.23
CA LEU A 273 0.70 10.39 9.75
C LEU A 273 0.11 11.77 10.02
N ALA A 274 0.44 12.42 11.12
CA ALA A 274 -0.08 13.76 11.40
C ALA A 274 0.34 14.77 10.31
N PRO A 275 1.64 14.90 9.97
CA PRO A 275 2.03 15.78 8.87
C PRO A 275 1.55 15.26 7.50
N PHE A 276 1.52 13.93 7.28
CA PHE A 276 1.05 13.38 6.01
C PHE A 276 -0.40 13.76 5.74
N LYS A 277 -1.32 13.54 6.68
CA LYS A 277 -2.75 13.86 6.53
C LYS A 277 -3.03 15.34 6.42
N THR A 278 -2.16 16.18 6.99
CA THR A 278 -2.24 17.63 6.84
C THR A 278 -1.85 18.09 5.43
N ILE A 279 -0.84 17.43 4.84
CA ILE A 279 -0.30 17.77 3.51
C ILE A 279 -1.14 17.12 2.40
N SER A 280 -1.63 15.91 2.62
CA SER A 280 -2.30 15.05 1.63
C SER A 280 -3.51 14.35 2.24
N PRO A 281 -4.65 15.03 2.40
CA PRO A 281 -5.84 14.44 3.03
C PRO A 281 -6.46 13.29 2.22
N GLU A 282 -6.18 13.20 0.92
CA GLU A 282 -6.67 12.14 0.01
C GLU A 282 -5.67 10.97 -0.10
N GLY A 283 -4.78 10.84 0.87
CA GLY A 283 -3.73 9.85 0.85
C GLY A 283 -4.20 8.39 0.74
N VAL A 284 -3.29 7.54 0.30
CA VAL A 284 -3.48 6.10 0.15
C VAL A 284 -2.65 5.37 1.19
N ASN A 285 -3.25 4.43 1.90
CA ASN A 285 -2.53 3.46 2.70
C ASN A 285 -2.13 2.28 1.81
N PHE A 286 -0.84 2.12 1.59
CA PHE A 286 -0.23 1.02 0.85
C PHE A 286 0.45 0.04 1.81
N THR A 287 0.11 -1.25 1.70
CA THR A 287 0.83 -2.31 2.41
C THR A 287 1.99 -2.77 1.53
N ALA A 288 3.13 -2.13 1.69
CA ALA A 288 4.34 -2.40 0.91
C ALA A 288 5.04 -3.70 1.32
N ALA A 289 5.94 -4.19 0.47
CA ALA A 289 6.79 -5.36 0.71
C ALA A 289 6.04 -6.70 0.90
N LEU A 290 4.80 -6.79 0.45
CA LEU A 290 4.09 -8.05 0.23
C LEU A 290 4.24 -8.49 -1.22
N SER A 291 4.09 -9.80 -1.48
CA SER A 291 4.10 -10.38 -2.84
C SER A 291 3.03 -9.74 -3.71
N GLU A 292 1.83 -9.54 -3.16
CA GLU A 292 0.69 -8.98 -3.87
C GLU A 292 0.48 -7.50 -3.56
N VAL A 293 -0.18 -6.79 -4.47
CA VAL A 293 -0.47 -5.37 -4.31
C VAL A 293 -1.76 -5.17 -3.54
N ARG A 294 -1.66 -4.49 -2.39
CA ARG A 294 -2.84 -4.08 -1.64
C ARG A 294 -2.77 -2.62 -1.24
N THR A 295 -3.80 -1.87 -1.59
CA THR A 295 -4.02 -0.49 -1.17
C THR A 295 -5.34 -0.32 -0.43
N SER A 296 -5.51 0.80 0.25
CA SER A 296 -6.79 1.22 0.83
C SER A 296 -6.86 2.73 0.95
N PRO A 297 -8.08 3.30 0.94
CA PRO A 297 -8.27 4.71 1.31
C PRO A 297 -7.78 4.98 2.74
N ASP A 298 -7.32 6.20 2.98
CA ASP A 298 -6.81 6.64 4.29
C ASP A 298 -7.92 7.19 5.20
N HIS A 299 -9.06 6.54 5.25
CA HIS A 299 -10.15 6.86 6.17
C HIS A 299 -10.68 5.60 6.86
N GLY A 300 -11.33 5.77 8.00
CA GLY A 300 -12.00 4.69 8.72
C GLY A 300 -13.43 4.44 8.22
N VAL A 301 -14.18 3.69 8.99
CA VAL A 301 -15.59 3.35 8.71
C VAL A 301 -16.53 4.57 8.76
N ALA A 302 -16.14 5.64 9.45
CA ALA A 302 -16.81 6.93 9.52
C ALA A 302 -18.33 6.81 9.80
N TYR A 303 -18.68 6.12 10.88
CA TYR A 303 -20.07 5.87 11.26
C TYR A 303 -20.90 7.15 11.45
N ASP A 304 -20.25 8.24 11.83
CA ASP A 304 -20.87 9.56 12.05
C ASP A 304 -21.47 10.17 10.77
N ILE A 305 -20.91 9.86 9.59
CA ILE A 305 -21.41 10.34 8.30
C ILE A 305 -22.04 9.24 7.44
N ALA A 306 -22.00 7.97 7.88
CA ALA A 306 -22.54 6.85 7.13
C ALA A 306 -24.02 7.04 6.77
N GLY A 307 -24.39 6.81 5.52
CA GLY A 307 -25.75 6.95 5.00
C GLY A 307 -26.26 8.39 4.88
N LYS A 308 -25.40 9.39 5.06
CA LYS A 308 -25.76 10.82 4.93
C LYS A 308 -25.42 11.43 3.58
N ASP A 309 -24.87 10.64 2.66
CA ASP A 309 -24.42 11.10 1.33
C ASP A 309 -23.30 12.17 1.39
N LEU A 310 -22.47 12.12 2.45
CA LEU A 310 -21.40 13.08 2.70
C LEU A 310 -20.00 12.53 2.42
N ALA A 311 -19.85 11.21 2.26
CA ALA A 311 -18.53 10.61 2.07
C ALA A 311 -17.95 10.99 0.71
N ASP A 312 -16.67 11.44 0.72
CA ASP A 312 -15.92 11.74 -0.49
C ASP A 312 -15.28 10.46 -1.03
N PRO A 313 -15.51 10.10 -2.32
CA PRO A 313 -14.91 8.92 -2.93
C PRO A 313 -13.44 9.12 -3.36
N GLN A 314 -12.85 10.31 -3.23
CA GLN A 314 -11.55 10.62 -3.83
C GLN A 314 -10.44 9.68 -3.30
N SER A 315 -10.38 9.45 -1.99
CA SER A 315 -9.38 8.53 -1.41
C SER A 315 -9.53 7.09 -1.92
N MET A 316 -10.76 6.63 -2.25
CA MET A 316 -10.99 5.33 -2.86
C MET A 316 -10.49 5.31 -4.32
N ARG A 317 -10.69 6.38 -5.08
CA ARG A 317 -10.16 6.52 -6.45
C ARG A 317 -8.64 6.49 -6.45
N GLU A 318 -8.02 7.28 -5.56
CA GLU A 318 -6.55 7.29 -5.40
C GLU A 318 -6.01 5.91 -5.02
N ALA A 319 -6.69 5.16 -4.15
CA ALA A 319 -6.29 3.80 -3.81
C ALA A 319 -6.34 2.85 -5.02
N ILE A 320 -7.34 2.99 -5.89
CA ILE A 320 -7.45 2.22 -7.13
C ILE A 320 -6.34 2.61 -8.12
N TYR A 321 -6.08 3.91 -8.31
CA TYR A 321 -5.01 4.39 -9.19
C TYR A 321 -3.65 3.89 -8.73
N ALA A 322 -3.35 4.05 -7.45
CA ALA A 322 -2.11 3.57 -6.86
C ALA A 322 -1.93 2.05 -7.02
N ALA A 323 -2.99 1.25 -6.83
CA ALA A 323 -2.92 -0.19 -7.01
C ALA A 323 -2.57 -0.57 -8.46
N ILE A 324 -3.19 0.10 -9.44
CA ILE A 324 -2.92 -0.12 -10.87
C ILE A 324 -1.48 0.26 -11.22
N ASP A 325 -1.04 1.45 -10.81
CA ASP A 325 0.30 1.95 -11.11
C ASP A 325 1.39 1.07 -10.50
N ILE A 326 1.22 0.67 -9.22
CA ILE A 326 2.15 -0.23 -8.52
C ILE A 326 2.24 -1.58 -9.25
N PHE A 327 1.11 -2.16 -9.63
CA PHE A 327 1.10 -3.44 -10.34
C PHE A 327 1.81 -3.35 -11.70
N GLU A 328 1.54 -2.30 -12.47
CA GLU A 328 2.22 -2.08 -13.74
C GLU A 328 3.73 -1.84 -13.57
N ASN A 329 4.13 -1.07 -12.56
CA ASN A 329 5.53 -0.84 -12.26
C ASN A 329 6.25 -2.13 -11.86
N ARG A 330 5.65 -2.96 -10.98
CA ARG A 330 6.19 -4.30 -10.62
C ARG A 330 6.36 -5.18 -11.86
N ARG A 331 5.38 -5.21 -12.73
CA ARG A 331 5.45 -5.97 -13.98
C ARG A 331 6.58 -5.49 -14.89
N ARG A 332 6.72 -4.17 -15.07
CA ARG A 332 7.84 -3.56 -15.82
C ARG A 332 9.19 -3.87 -15.15
N TRP A 333 9.26 -3.73 -13.84
CA TRP A 333 10.46 -4.05 -13.07
C TRP A 333 10.89 -5.50 -13.26
N ALA A 334 9.98 -6.45 -13.15
CA ALA A 334 10.23 -7.87 -13.38
C ALA A 334 10.73 -8.12 -14.81
N GLN A 335 10.11 -7.51 -15.82
CA GLN A 335 10.53 -7.63 -17.22
C GLN A 335 11.94 -7.08 -17.45
N MET A 336 12.26 -5.91 -16.91
CA MET A 336 13.60 -5.30 -17.05
C MET A 336 14.69 -6.13 -16.37
N ASN A 337 14.35 -6.84 -15.30
CA ASN A 337 15.30 -7.66 -14.53
C ASN A 337 15.28 -9.16 -14.90
N ALA A 338 14.46 -9.59 -15.85
CA ALA A 338 14.38 -10.99 -16.27
C ALA A 338 15.68 -11.49 -16.94
N ASN A 339 16.40 -10.60 -17.60
CA ASN A 339 17.67 -10.92 -18.25
C ASN A 339 18.67 -9.76 -18.07
N PRO A 340 19.21 -9.55 -16.85
CA PRO A 340 20.15 -8.47 -16.60
C PRO A 340 21.46 -8.72 -17.33
N LEU A 341 22.08 -7.64 -17.84
CA LEU A 341 23.45 -7.73 -18.38
C LEU A 341 24.39 -8.28 -17.30
N GLN A 342 25.18 -9.29 -17.67
CA GLN A 342 26.20 -9.82 -16.76
C GLN A 342 27.22 -8.73 -16.44
N HIS A 343 27.44 -8.52 -15.16
CA HIS A 343 28.45 -7.58 -14.71
C HIS A 343 29.80 -8.35 -14.65
N PHE A 344 30.64 -8.08 -15.62
CA PHE A 344 32.03 -8.55 -15.56
C PHE A 344 32.84 -7.52 -14.76
N GLU A 345 33.40 -7.95 -13.63
CA GLU A 345 34.46 -7.17 -12.98
C GLU A 345 35.61 -7.08 -13.98
N ARG A 346 35.95 -5.88 -14.42
CA ARG A 346 37.20 -5.65 -15.12
C ARG A 346 38.31 -6.02 -14.14
N GLU A 347 38.96 -7.15 -14.37
CA GLU A 347 40.28 -7.35 -13.75
C GLU A 347 41.12 -6.13 -14.08
N LYS A 348 41.69 -5.49 -13.05
CA LYS A 348 42.70 -4.43 -13.21
C LYS A 348 43.97 -5.08 -13.76
N GLY A 349 43.91 -5.61 -14.98
CA GLY A 349 44.99 -6.08 -15.74
C GLY A 349 45.51 -4.97 -16.64
N ARG A 350 46.81 -4.96 -16.88
CA ARG A 350 47.52 -4.09 -17.83
C ARG A 350 46.74 -3.99 -19.13
N ASP A 351 46.62 -2.78 -19.68
CA ASP A 351 46.18 -2.60 -21.06
C ASP A 351 46.94 -3.56 -21.95
N VAL A 352 46.24 -4.58 -22.42
CA VAL A 352 46.84 -5.55 -23.37
C VAL A 352 46.85 -4.82 -24.72
N SER A 353 48.04 -4.62 -25.26
CA SER A 353 48.20 -4.03 -26.59
C SER A 353 47.43 -4.87 -27.61
N VAL A 354 46.83 -4.23 -28.61
CA VAL A 354 46.12 -4.92 -29.69
C VAL A 354 47.01 -5.98 -30.38
N HIS A 355 48.34 -5.81 -30.30
CA HIS A 355 49.32 -6.78 -30.78
C HIS A 355 49.43 -8.07 -29.95
N ASP A 356 48.95 -8.07 -28.72
CA ASP A 356 48.99 -9.23 -27.82
C ASP A 356 47.67 -10.05 -27.83
N LEU A 357 46.67 -9.61 -28.61
CA LEU A 357 45.44 -10.34 -28.83
C LEU A 357 45.69 -11.50 -29.82
N LYS A 358 45.79 -12.71 -29.32
CA LYS A 358 45.75 -13.91 -30.18
C LYS A 358 44.34 -14.01 -30.79
N LEU A 359 44.24 -13.77 -32.08
CA LEU A 359 43.07 -14.09 -32.85
C LEU A 359 42.80 -15.61 -32.81
N PRO A 360 41.56 -16.07 -32.62
CA PRO A 360 41.28 -17.51 -32.75
C PRO A 360 41.63 -17.95 -34.15
N GLU A 361 42.38 -19.08 -34.25
CA GLU A 361 42.70 -19.71 -35.52
C GLU A 361 41.40 -20.07 -36.25
N ALA A 362 41.30 -19.62 -37.50
CA ALA A 362 40.17 -20.00 -38.34
C ALA A 362 40.25 -21.53 -38.55
N THR A 363 39.25 -22.24 -38.07
CA THR A 363 39.03 -23.64 -38.45
C THR A 363 38.60 -23.65 -39.90
N GLU A 364 39.51 -24.09 -40.81
CA GLU A 364 39.18 -24.51 -42.16
C GLU A 364 38.32 -25.78 -42.08
N ASP A 365 37.06 -25.68 -42.55
CA ASP A 365 36.25 -26.79 -43.03
C ASP A 365 35.71 -26.44 -44.41
#